data_f98ea204e3b5e484600933ba39eff661
#
_entry.id   f98ea204e3b5e484600933ba39eff661
#
_cell.length_a   1.000
_cell.length_b   1.000
_cell.length_c   1.000
_cell.angle_alpha   90.00
_cell.angle_beta   90.00
_cell.angle_gamma   90.00
#
_symmetry.space_group_name_H-M   'P 1'
#
loop_
_entity.id
_entity.type
_entity.pdbx_description
1 polymer ?
#
loop_
_entity_poly.entity_id
_entity_poly.type
_entity_poly.pdbx_seq_one_letter_code
_entity_poly.pdbx_strand_id
1 'polypeptide(L)'
;MLKYMWYFVYSIIFMFAERSGTDLDKTDAACRNDREPFMKLTETGYAKINLGLDVLGLRPDKYHEVTMVMQAISLADTITITESPELEVTTDRPELEGGPSNLAYKAAVLMGEFARREPRVHIHIEKRIFLTAGLAGGSTDAAAVLRGLNRYWELGLPAEKLERLGAKLGSDVPFCVAGGTALATGRGEILTPLPDLPPLQLVLAKPQMEISTPWAYREFDKQKNVIHPDIDGMVQAVRAGDVPGVLRRLGNVLEPVTAGAHPEIGEIREDMLAYGAEPVMMSGSGPTVFGFVKNRETGERIAGILQSLCLEAAVAELVGRRSV
;
A
#
# COMPACT_ATOMS: atom_id res chain seq x y z
N MET A 1 -38.07 -29.19 -28.32
CA MET A 1 -37.92 -29.74 -29.67
C MET A 1 -36.68 -29.20 -30.39
N LEU A 2 -35.74 -28.59 -29.70
CA LEU A 2 -34.49 -28.02 -30.28
C LEU A 2 -33.18 -28.72 -29.77
N LYS A 3 -33.29 -29.76 -28.94
CA LYS A 3 -32.14 -30.44 -28.34
C LYS A 3 -31.64 -31.68 -29.13
N TYR A 4 -32.35 -32.09 -30.18
CA TYR A 4 -32.00 -33.27 -30.97
C TYR A 4 -31.44 -32.97 -32.38
N MET A 5 -31.34 -31.67 -32.75
CA MET A 5 -30.87 -31.28 -34.09
C MET A 5 -29.33 -31.17 -34.19
N TRP A 6 -28.60 -31.10 -33.05
CA TRP A 6 -27.14 -31.00 -33.02
C TRP A 6 -26.42 -32.37 -33.12
N TYR A 7 -27.11 -33.47 -32.73
CA TYR A 7 -26.51 -34.80 -32.83
C TYR A 7 -26.51 -35.37 -34.27
N PHE A 8 -27.39 -34.87 -35.14
CA PHE A 8 -27.50 -35.37 -36.52
C PHE A 8 -26.47 -34.74 -37.47
N VAL A 9 -25.98 -33.55 -37.17
CA VAL A 9 -24.98 -32.86 -37.99
C VAL A 9 -23.55 -33.40 -37.68
N TYR A 10 -23.29 -33.86 -36.48
CA TYR A 10 -22.00 -34.43 -36.12
C TYR A 10 -21.77 -35.85 -36.69
N SER A 11 -22.82 -36.64 -36.90
CA SER A 11 -22.68 -37.98 -37.45
C SER A 11 -22.46 -38.03 -38.97
N ILE A 12 -22.86 -36.97 -39.70
CA ILE A 12 -22.68 -36.92 -41.17
C ILE A 12 -21.26 -36.47 -41.54
N ILE A 13 -20.59 -35.66 -40.70
CA ILE A 13 -19.22 -35.23 -40.97
C ILE A 13 -18.21 -36.37 -40.73
N PHE A 14 -18.50 -37.31 -39.80
CA PHE A 14 -17.61 -38.45 -39.52
C PHE A 14 -17.69 -39.60 -40.56
N MET A 15 -18.75 -39.67 -41.37
CA MET A 15 -18.91 -40.74 -42.37
C MET A 15 -18.29 -40.45 -43.74
N PHE A 16 -17.79 -39.22 -43.98
CA PHE A 16 -17.14 -38.84 -45.24
C PHE A 16 -15.60 -38.80 -45.17
N ALA A 17 -14.98 -39.08 -44.03
CA ALA A 17 -13.52 -39.03 -43.85
C ALA A 17 -12.80 -40.39 -44.06
N GLU A 18 -13.51 -41.50 -44.37
CA GLU A 18 -12.90 -42.84 -44.50
C GLU A 18 -12.68 -43.33 -45.95
N ARG A 19 -12.75 -42.45 -46.94
CA ARG A 19 -12.48 -42.87 -48.35
C ARG A 19 -11.58 -41.91 -49.11
N SER A 20 -10.34 -41.71 -48.62
CA SER A 20 -9.24 -41.36 -49.53
C SER A 20 -7.93 -41.72 -48.81
N GLY A 21 -7.41 -42.88 -49.13
CA GLY A 21 -6.07 -43.27 -48.73
C GLY A 21 -5.04 -42.40 -49.41
N THR A 22 -4.36 -41.59 -48.67
CA THR A 22 -3.05 -41.07 -49.02
C THR A 22 -2.23 -41.09 -47.75
N ASP A 23 -1.15 -41.89 -47.78
CA ASP A 23 -0.04 -41.89 -46.83
C ASP A 23 0.43 -40.47 -46.61
N LEU A 24 0.26 -39.93 -45.43
CA LEU A 24 0.90 -38.72 -44.94
C LEU A 24 1.75 -39.05 -43.75
N ASP A 25 3.01 -38.88 -44.02
CA ASP A 25 4.20 -38.90 -43.24
C ASP A 25 3.99 -38.65 -41.72
N LYS A 26 4.46 -39.61 -40.91
CA LYS A 26 4.54 -39.49 -39.45
C LYS A 26 5.80 -38.71 -39.05
N THR A 27 5.79 -37.41 -39.25
CA THR A 27 6.75 -36.53 -38.59
C THR A 27 6.07 -35.16 -38.40
N ASP A 28 6.12 -34.69 -37.18
CA ASP A 28 5.65 -33.35 -36.67
C ASP A 28 4.23 -33.27 -36.07
N ALA A 29 3.94 -34.17 -35.11
CA ALA A 29 3.10 -33.79 -33.99
C ALA A 29 3.97 -33.10 -32.91
N ALA A 30 4.66 -32.03 -33.29
CA ALA A 30 5.21 -31.09 -32.32
C ALA A 30 4.03 -30.46 -31.61
N CYS A 31 3.88 -30.82 -30.33
CA CYS A 31 2.95 -30.29 -29.38
C CYS A 31 3.06 -28.75 -29.40
N ARG A 32 2.20 -28.06 -30.16
CA ARG A 32 1.98 -26.64 -29.96
C ARG A 32 1.31 -26.48 -28.61
N ASN A 33 2.16 -26.32 -27.61
CA ASN A 33 1.77 -25.83 -26.30
C ASN A 33 1.57 -24.31 -26.42
N ASP A 34 0.66 -23.89 -27.30
CA ASP A 34 0.16 -22.51 -27.37
C ASP A 34 -0.81 -22.32 -26.18
N ARG A 35 -0.26 -22.44 -24.94
CA ARG A 35 -0.89 -21.78 -23.80
C ARG A 35 -0.69 -20.29 -24.06
N GLU A 36 -1.80 -19.58 -24.33
CA GLU A 36 -1.79 -18.12 -24.25
C GLU A 36 -1.02 -17.73 -22.98
N PRO A 37 -0.15 -16.72 -23.04
CA PRO A 37 0.61 -16.31 -21.87
C PRO A 37 -0.40 -15.99 -20.76
N PHE A 38 -0.31 -16.70 -19.62
CA PHE A 38 -1.17 -16.45 -18.47
C PHE A 38 -1.19 -14.95 -18.23
N MET A 39 -2.39 -14.35 -18.19
CA MET A 39 -2.54 -12.93 -17.98
C MET A 39 -1.89 -12.58 -16.63
N LYS A 40 -0.77 -11.84 -16.67
CA LYS A 40 -0.03 -11.37 -15.53
C LYS A 40 -0.23 -9.88 -15.41
N LEU A 41 -0.69 -9.41 -14.25
CA LEU A 41 -0.81 -8.01 -13.95
C LEU A 41 0.08 -7.65 -12.76
N THR A 42 0.79 -6.54 -12.87
CA THR A 42 1.63 -6.02 -11.78
C THR A 42 1.10 -4.67 -11.33
N GLU A 43 0.98 -4.49 -10.02
CA GLU A 43 0.65 -3.25 -9.33
C GLU A 43 1.78 -2.86 -8.38
N THR A 44 1.97 -1.55 -8.20
CA THR A 44 2.88 -1.03 -7.19
C THR A 44 2.08 -0.48 -6.01
N GLY A 45 2.39 -0.90 -4.80
CA GLY A 45 1.83 -0.36 -3.57
C GLY A 45 2.80 0.64 -2.94
N TYR A 46 2.53 1.94 -2.97
CA TYR A 46 3.37 2.96 -2.33
C TYR A 46 3.08 3.10 -0.85
N ALA A 47 4.12 3.16 -0.03
CA ALA A 47 4.02 3.50 1.37
C ALA A 47 3.50 4.93 1.57
N LYS A 48 3.12 5.23 2.81
CA LYS A 48 2.77 6.59 3.23
C LYS A 48 3.57 7.03 4.44
N ILE A 49 3.70 8.35 4.58
CA ILE A 49 4.07 9.01 5.83
C ILE A 49 2.95 9.98 6.26
N ASN A 50 2.97 10.40 7.52
CA ASN A 50 2.13 11.49 7.99
C ASN A 50 3.02 12.74 8.11
N LEU A 51 2.74 13.79 7.34
CA LEU A 51 3.39 15.09 7.48
C LEU A 51 2.85 15.84 8.70
N GLY A 52 1.58 15.64 9.02
CA GLY A 52 0.92 16.09 10.23
C GLY A 52 0.00 15.01 10.75
N LEU A 53 -0.03 14.80 12.07
CA LEU A 53 -0.97 13.88 12.73
C LEU A 53 -1.41 14.48 14.05
N ASP A 54 -2.70 14.72 14.18
CA ASP A 54 -3.35 15.16 15.39
C ASP A 54 -4.49 14.20 15.81
N VAL A 55 -4.70 14.07 17.11
CA VAL A 55 -5.77 13.25 17.71
C VAL A 55 -6.68 14.18 18.48
N LEU A 56 -7.93 14.27 18.03
CA LEU A 56 -8.91 15.24 18.54
C LEU A 56 -9.78 14.70 19.68
N GLY A 57 -9.80 13.38 19.87
CA GLY A 57 -10.52 12.74 20.96
C GLY A 57 -11.06 11.35 20.62
N LEU A 58 -11.66 10.72 21.61
CA LEU A 58 -12.24 9.38 21.49
C LEU A 58 -13.68 9.47 20.95
N ARG A 59 -13.98 8.67 19.94
CA ARG A 59 -15.30 8.57 19.29
C ARG A 59 -16.20 7.54 20.01
N PRO A 60 -17.54 7.62 19.80
CA PRO A 60 -18.46 6.62 20.35
C PRO A 60 -18.20 5.18 19.87
N ASP A 61 -17.59 5.02 18.69
CA ASP A 61 -17.22 3.72 18.12
C ASP A 61 -15.90 3.17 18.66
N LYS A 62 -15.32 3.83 19.68
CA LYS A 62 -14.03 3.50 20.34
C LYS A 62 -12.80 3.70 19.47
N TYR A 63 -12.92 4.30 18.31
CA TYR A 63 -11.80 4.85 17.55
C TYR A 63 -11.53 6.30 17.96
N HIS A 64 -10.36 6.81 17.58
CA HIS A 64 -10.07 8.24 17.77
C HIS A 64 -10.49 9.05 16.55
N GLU A 65 -11.01 10.23 16.78
CA GLU A 65 -11.15 11.26 15.76
C GLU A 65 -9.77 11.84 15.50
N VAL A 66 -9.31 11.79 14.26
CA VAL A 66 -7.99 12.28 13.86
C VAL A 66 -8.10 13.31 12.75
N THR A 67 -7.08 14.16 12.65
CA THR A 67 -6.83 14.99 11.49
C THR A 67 -5.37 14.85 11.08
N MET A 68 -5.13 14.52 9.81
CA MET A 68 -3.79 14.17 9.33
C MET A 68 -3.56 14.73 7.93
N VAL A 69 -2.33 15.20 7.66
CA VAL A 69 -1.86 15.36 6.28
C VAL A 69 -1.00 14.15 5.94
N MET A 70 -1.53 13.31 5.04
CA MET A 70 -0.89 12.08 4.58
C MET A 70 -0.19 12.32 3.25
N GLN A 71 0.95 11.67 3.05
CA GLN A 71 1.77 11.78 1.86
C GLN A 71 2.28 10.41 1.41
N ALA A 72 2.04 10.06 0.14
CA ALA A 72 2.61 8.87 -0.49
C ALA A 72 4.11 9.05 -0.79
N ILE A 73 4.89 7.98 -0.63
CA ILE A 73 6.34 7.98 -0.87
C ILE A 73 6.74 6.83 -1.80
N SER A 74 7.89 6.93 -2.46
CA SER A 74 8.36 5.97 -3.47
C SER A 74 8.82 4.62 -2.92
N LEU A 75 8.97 4.46 -1.59
CA LEU A 75 9.15 3.14 -1.00
C LEU A 75 7.88 2.32 -1.24
N ALA A 76 8.01 1.16 -1.88
CA ALA A 76 6.83 0.46 -2.38
C ALA A 76 6.99 -1.05 -2.42
N ASP A 77 5.89 -1.76 -2.25
CA ASP A 77 5.76 -3.19 -2.50
C ASP A 77 5.30 -3.43 -3.95
N THR A 78 5.65 -4.59 -4.49
CA THR A 78 5.20 -5.03 -5.82
C THR A 78 4.21 -6.17 -5.68
N ILE A 79 3.03 -6.02 -6.25
CA ILE A 79 1.95 -7.00 -6.21
C ILE A 79 1.76 -7.57 -7.61
N THR A 80 1.97 -8.88 -7.77
CA THR A 80 1.73 -9.61 -9.02
C THR A 80 0.47 -10.46 -8.89
N ILE A 81 -0.45 -10.31 -9.84
CA ILE A 81 -1.71 -11.07 -9.92
C ILE A 81 -1.66 -11.95 -11.15
N THR A 82 -1.90 -13.24 -10.96
CA THR A 82 -1.97 -14.25 -12.03
C THR A 82 -3.21 -15.13 -11.83
N GLU A 83 -3.61 -15.87 -12.85
CA GLU A 83 -4.67 -16.85 -12.74
C GLU A 83 -4.27 -18.01 -11.83
N SER A 84 -5.22 -18.50 -11.04
CA SER A 84 -5.08 -19.68 -10.16
C SER A 84 -6.43 -20.38 -10.03
N PRO A 85 -6.48 -21.71 -9.78
CA PRO A 85 -7.74 -22.42 -9.55
C PRO A 85 -8.47 -21.96 -8.28
N GLU A 86 -7.76 -21.41 -7.30
CA GLU A 86 -8.28 -20.89 -6.03
C GLU A 86 -7.55 -19.61 -5.63
N LEU A 87 -8.06 -18.89 -4.61
CA LEU A 87 -7.38 -17.73 -4.06
C LEU A 87 -6.15 -18.16 -3.27
N GLU A 88 -5.01 -17.72 -3.72
CA GLU A 88 -3.73 -17.90 -3.05
C GLU A 88 -3.03 -16.55 -2.89
N VAL A 89 -2.46 -16.28 -1.72
CA VAL A 89 -1.61 -15.12 -1.47
C VAL A 89 -0.28 -15.60 -0.94
N THR A 90 0.80 -15.18 -1.58
CA THR A 90 2.17 -15.51 -1.18
C THR A 90 3.01 -14.24 -1.04
N THR A 91 4.09 -14.32 -0.30
CA THR A 91 5.02 -13.21 -0.10
C THR A 91 6.45 -13.74 -0.04
N ASP A 92 7.44 -12.88 -0.35
CA ASP A 92 8.86 -13.15 -0.17
C ASP A 92 9.32 -13.03 1.30
N ARG A 93 8.39 -12.75 2.24
CA ARG A 93 8.64 -12.64 3.68
C ARG A 93 7.97 -13.79 4.42
N PRO A 94 8.75 -14.79 4.89
CA PRO A 94 8.20 -15.99 5.52
C PRO A 94 7.44 -15.72 6.83
N GLU A 95 7.70 -14.57 7.48
CA GLU A 95 7.00 -14.12 8.69
C GLU A 95 5.57 -13.62 8.42
N LEU A 96 5.20 -13.40 7.17
CA LEU A 96 3.87 -12.94 6.78
C LEU A 96 3.01 -14.10 6.25
N GLU A 97 1.89 -14.34 6.91
CA GLU A 97 0.92 -15.32 6.44
C GLU A 97 0.13 -14.80 5.23
N GLY A 98 -0.07 -15.64 4.21
CA GLY A 98 -0.90 -15.35 3.03
C GLY A 98 -2.41 -15.62 3.23
N GLY A 99 -2.82 -16.07 4.42
CA GLY A 99 -4.19 -16.51 4.70
C GLY A 99 -5.19 -15.38 5.02
N PRO A 100 -6.36 -15.72 5.60
CA PRO A 100 -7.47 -14.79 5.87
C PRO A 100 -7.15 -13.64 6.84
N SER A 101 -6.04 -13.70 7.58
CA SER A 101 -5.53 -12.59 8.38
C SER A 101 -4.95 -11.46 7.52
N ASN A 102 -4.39 -11.79 6.36
CA ASN A 102 -3.74 -10.87 5.43
C ASN A 102 -4.73 -9.90 4.76
N LEU A 103 -4.41 -8.61 4.73
CA LEU A 103 -5.29 -7.59 4.13
C LEU A 103 -5.40 -7.74 2.61
N ALA A 104 -4.37 -8.21 1.92
CA ALA A 104 -4.43 -8.50 0.48
C ALA A 104 -5.41 -9.65 0.17
N TYR A 105 -5.41 -10.71 1.00
CA TYR A 105 -6.39 -11.78 0.91
C TYR A 105 -7.82 -11.24 1.11
N LYS A 106 -8.03 -10.46 2.17
CA LYS A 106 -9.35 -9.82 2.43
C LYS A 106 -9.80 -8.92 1.29
N ALA A 107 -8.87 -8.19 0.67
CA ALA A 107 -9.16 -7.34 -0.48
C ALA A 107 -9.63 -8.15 -1.68
N ALA A 108 -8.99 -9.30 -1.97
CA ALA A 108 -9.40 -10.20 -3.04
C ALA A 108 -10.79 -10.81 -2.79
N VAL A 109 -11.06 -11.26 -1.57
CA VAL A 109 -12.38 -11.76 -1.18
C VAL A 109 -13.45 -10.66 -1.35
N LEU A 110 -13.20 -9.45 -0.84
CA LEU A 110 -14.12 -8.31 -0.94
C LEU A 110 -14.42 -7.94 -2.39
N MET A 111 -13.41 -7.97 -3.27
CA MET A 111 -13.59 -7.71 -4.70
C MET A 111 -14.38 -8.84 -5.38
N GLY A 112 -14.14 -10.10 -4.99
CA GLY A 112 -14.90 -11.26 -5.46
C GLY A 112 -16.38 -11.15 -5.10
N GLU A 113 -16.69 -10.82 -3.85
CA GLU A 113 -18.07 -10.59 -3.37
C GLU A 113 -18.73 -9.44 -4.15
N PHE A 114 -18.01 -8.32 -4.33
CA PHE A 114 -18.52 -7.18 -5.09
C PHE A 114 -18.81 -7.55 -6.56
N ALA A 115 -17.90 -8.25 -7.21
CA ALA A 115 -18.01 -8.68 -8.59
C ALA A 115 -18.91 -9.94 -8.78
N ARG A 116 -19.39 -10.54 -7.69
CA ARG A 116 -20.17 -11.80 -7.68
C ARG A 116 -19.44 -12.95 -8.40
N ARG A 117 -18.15 -13.09 -8.16
CA ARG A 117 -17.31 -14.15 -8.72
C ARG A 117 -16.31 -14.66 -7.69
N GLU A 118 -15.91 -15.92 -7.79
CA GLU A 118 -14.83 -16.47 -6.99
C GLU A 118 -13.50 -15.81 -7.39
N PRO A 119 -12.67 -15.38 -6.43
CA PRO A 119 -11.36 -14.79 -6.72
C PRO A 119 -10.32 -15.88 -7.04
N ARG A 120 -10.43 -16.47 -8.23
CA ARG A 120 -9.48 -17.49 -8.72
C ARG A 120 -8.22 -16.83 -9.23
N VAL A 121 -7.39 -16.38 -8.29
CA VAL A 121 -6.13 -15.68 -8.56
C VAL A 121 -5.05 -16.05 -7.55
N HIS A 122 -3.81 -16.09 -8.02
CA HIS A 122 -2.63 -16.07 -7.17
C HIS A 122 -2.10 -14.64 -7.11
N ILE A 123 -1.92 -14.13 -5.89
CA ILE A 123 -1.40 -12.81 -5.58
C ILE A 123 -0.04 -13.01 -4.92
N HIS A 124 1.03 -12.58 -5.57
CA HIS A 124 2.37 -12.59 -5.00
C HIS A 124 2.79 -11.18 -4.61
N ILE A 125 3.29 -11.00 -3.39
CA ILE A 125 3.71 -9.71 -2.83
C ILE A 125 5.21 -9.74 -2.56
N GLU A 126 5.96 -8.91 -3.29
CA GLU A 126 7.36 -8.62 -2.98
C GLU A 126 7.41 -7.43 -2.02
N LYS A 127 7.84 -7.68 -0.78
CA LYS A 127 7.84 -6.69 0.30
C LYS A 127 9.13 -5.89 0.34
N ARG A 128 8.99 -4.57 0.29
CA ARG A 128 10.07 -3.58 0.48
C ARG A 128 9.73 -2.56 1.55
N ILE A 129 8.43 -2.34 1.81
CA ILE A 129 7.97 -1.49 2.90
C ILE A 129 8.26 -2.22 4.22
N PHE A 130 8.87 -1.52 5.17
CA PHE A 130 9.20 -2.06 6.49
C PHE A 130 7.93 -2.58 7.18
N LEU A 131 8.05 -3.74 7.82
CA LEU A 131 6.92 -4.37 8.50
C LEU A 131 6.63 -3.67 9.83
N THR A 132 5.35 -3.54 10.18
CA THR A 132 4.88 -2.95 11.46
C THR A 132 5.52 -1.58 11.75
N ALA A 133 5.56 -0.71 10.74
CA ALA A 133 6.44 0.43 10.68
C ALA A 133 5.76 1.82 10.71
N GLY A 134 4.43 1.90 10.83
CA GLY A 134 3.72 3.18 10.69
C GLY A 134 3.63 3.70 9.24
N LEU A 135 4.01 2.89 8.24
CA LEU A 135 4.07 3.21 6.82
C LEU A 135 2.89 2.64 5.99
N ALA A 136 1.93 2.01 6.65
CA ALA A 136 0.72 1.40 6.06
C ALA A 136 0.97 0.26 5.05
N GLY A 137 2.06 -0.53 5.16
CA GLY A 137 2.41 -1.57 4.21
C GLY A 137 1.29 -2.56 3.89
N GLY A 138 0.62 -3.15 4.90
CA GLY A 138 -0.51 -4.06 4.67
C GLY A 138 -1.73 -3.37 4.02
N SER A 139 -2.02 -2.10 4.36
CA SER A 139 -3.08 -1.32 3.72
C SER A 139 -2.75 -1.01 2.27
N THR A 140 -1.49 -0.78 1.98
CA THR A 140 -0.94 -0.56 0.66
C THR A 140 -1.08 -1.81 -0.23
N ASP A 141 -0.77 -2.99 0.32
CA ASP A 141 -0.95 -4.27 -0.39
C ASP A 141 -2.43 -4.47 -0.74
N ALA A 142 -3.33 -4.26 0.23
CA ALA A 142 -4.77 -4.35 -0.01
C ALA A 142 -5.25 -3.36 -1.08
N ALA A 143 -4.79 -2.11 -1.04
CA ALA A 143 -5.13 -1.10 -2.05
C ALA A 143 -4.64 -1.48 -3.44
N ALA A 144 -3.43 -2.02 -3.56
CA ALA A 144 -2.88 -2.52 -4.82
C ALA A 144 -3.67 -3.72 -5.36
N VAL A 145 -4.12 -4.63 -4.48
CA VAL A 145 -5.01 -5.74 -4.88
C VAL A 145 -6.36 -5.21 -5.36
N LEU A 146 -6.97 -4.22 -4.69
CA LEU A 146 -8.23 -3.61 -5.15
C LEU A 146 -8.08 -3.00 -6.56
N ARG A 147 -7.03 -2.21 -6.81
CA ARG A 147 -6.76 -1.64 -8.13
C ARG A 147 -6.43 -2.72 -9.15
N GLY A 148 -5.55 -3.65 -8.78
CA GLY A 148 -5.13 -4.73 -9.64
C GLY A 148 -6.29 -5.61 -10.10
N LEU A 149 -7.17 -6.03 -9.19
CA LEU A 149 -8.35 -6.83 -9.54
C LEU A 149 -9.40 -6.02 -10.30
N ASN A 150 -9.52 -4.71 -10.06
CA ASN A 150 -10.35 -3.82 -10.89
C ASN A 150 -9.92 -3.85 -12.35
N ARG A 151 -8.61 -3.80 -12.62
CA ARG A 151 -8.03 -3.89 -13.97
C ARG A 151 -8.05 -5.32 -14.51
N TYR A 152 -7.62 -6.30 -13.70
CA TYR A 152 -7.54 -7.71 -14.10
C TYR A 152 -8.89 -8.30 -14.50
N TRP A 153 -9.96 -7.85 -13.84
CA TRP A 153 -11.33 -8.26 -14.13
C TRP A 153 -12.11 -7.27 -15.01
N GLU A 154 -11.46 -6.20 -15.47
CA GLU A 154 -12.06 -5.17 -16.34
C GLU A 154 -13.36 -4.57 -15.74
N LEU A 155 -13.39 -4.35 -14.42
CA LEU A 155 -14.60 -3.89 -13.73
C LEU A 155 -14.89 -2.40 -13.98
N GLY A 156 -13.89 -1.60 -14.36
CA GLY A 156 -14.04 -0.17 -14.66
C GLY A 156 -14.50 0.67 -13.47
N LEU A 157 -14.20 0.25 -12.24
CA LEU A 157 -14.61 0.99 -11.04
C LEU A 157 -13.78 2.27 -10.89
N PRO A 158 -14.42 3.43 -10.63
CA PRO A 158 -13.70 4.66 -10.34
C PRO A 158 -13.01 4.61 -8.97
N ALA A 159 -12.00 5.48 -8.78
CA ALA A 159 -11.18 5.54 -7.57
C ALA A 159 -12.02 5.64 -6.29
N GLU A 160 -13.02 6.50 -6.27
CA GLU A 160 -13.89 6.73 -5.11
C GLU A 160 -14.68 5.46 -4.71
N LYS A 161 -14.92 4.56 -5.67
CA LYS A 161 -15.57 3.28 -5.36
C LYS A 161 -14.58 2.31 -4.71
N LEU A 162 -13.34 2.27 -5.18
CA LEU A 162 -12.27 1.47 -4.61
C LEU A 162 -11.90 1.99 -3.20
N GLU A 163 -11.85 3.31 -2.98
CA GLU A 163 -11.66 3.92 -1.66
C GLU A 163 -12.73 3.48 -0.67
N ARG A 164 -14.03 3.52 -1.09
CA ARG A 164 -15.15 3.05 -0.24
C ARG A 164 -15.08 1.55 0.07
N LEU A 165 -14.62 0.73 -0.85
CA LEU A 165 -14.35 -0.68 -0.58
C LEU A 165 -13.16 -0.82 0.38
N GLY A 166 -12.10 -0.07 0.16
CA GLY A 166 -10.91 -0.05 1.01
C GLY A 166 -11.19 0.34 2.45
N ALA A 167 -12.11 1.30 2.70
CA ALA A 167 -12.52 1.72 4.04
C ALA A 167 -13.12 0.60 4.89
N LYS A 168 -13.61 -0.49 4.27
CA LYS A 168 -14.07 -1.69 4.98
C LYS A 168 -12.92 -2.58 5.46
N LEU A 169 -11.73 -2.45 4.88
CA LEU A 169 -10.54 -3.24 5.18
C LEU A 169 -9.66 -2.57 6.24
N GLY A 170 -9.55 -1.24 6.17
CA GLY A 170 -8.75 -0.46 7.11
C GLY A 170 -8.77 1.03 6.81
N SER A 171 -8.47 1.86 7.83
CA SER A 171 -8.54 3.33 7.73
C SER A 171 -7.55 3.91 6.71
N ASP A 172 -6.36 3.33 6.56
CA ASP A 172 -5.33 3.81 5.63
C ASP A 172 -5.56 3.34 4.19
N VAL A 173 -6.40 2.30 3.96
CA VAL A 173 -6.58 1.70 2.63
C VAL A 173 -7.13 2.71 1.60
N PRO A 174 -8.12 3.56 1.92
CA PRO A 174 -8.58 4.60 0.99
C PRO A 174 -7.44 5.50 0.51
N PHE A 175 -6.57 5.97 1.41
CA PHE A 175 -5.42 6.78 1.05
C PHE A 175 -4.44 6.01 0.14
N CYS A 176 -4.16 4.74 0.46
CA CYS A 176 -3.29 3.89 -0.36
C CYS A 176 -3.87 3.60 -1.76
N VAL A 177 -5.20 3.69 -1.94
CA VAL A 177 -5.84 3.67 -3.27
C VAL A 177 -5.58 4.97 -4.02
N ALA A 178 -5.84 6.13 -3.38
CA ALA A 178 -5.76 7.46 -3.99
C ALA A 178 -4.31 7.93 -4.22
N GLY A 179 -3.43 7.75 -3.24
CA GLY A 179 -2.06 8.27 -3.25
C GLY A 179 -1.96 9.78 -3.18
N GLY A 180 -0.78 10.32 -3.47
CA GLY A 180 -0.50 11.76 -3.48
C GLY A 180 -0.47 12.39 -2.09
N THR A 181 -1.00 13.61 -1.98
CA THR A 181 -1.17 14.36 -0.72
C THR A 181 -2.65 14.47 -0.40
N ALA A 182 -3.06 14.18 0.83
CA ALA A 182 -4.45 14.33 1.26
C ALA A 182 -4.56 14.73 2.74
N LEU A 183 -5.59 15.52 3.05
CA LEU A 183 -6.11 15.66 4.42
C LEU A 183 -7.01 14.46 4.69
N ALA A 184 -6.72 13.74 5.76
CA ALA A 184 -7.51 12.61 6.24
C ALA A 184 -8.16 12.97 7.59
N THR A 185 -9.45 12.69 7.74
CA THR A 185 -10.26 12.96 8.93
C THR A 185 -11.08 11.72 9.30
N GLY A 186 -11.92 11.82 10.32
CA GLY A 186 -12.62 10.66 10.86
C GLY A 186 -11.65 9.77 11.63
N ARG A 187 -11.59 8.48 11.27
CA ARG A 187 -10.56 7.55 11.76
C ARG A 187 -9.30 7.52 10.85
N GLY A 188 -9.24 8.44 9.86
CA GLY A 188 -8.26 8.49 8.79
C GLY A 188 -8.80 8.05 7.42
N GLU A 189 -10.05 7.63 7.33
CA GLU A 189 -10.68 7.11 6.11
C GLU A 189 -11.38 8.15 5.24
N ILE A 190 -11.67 9.35 5.78
CA ILE A 190 -12.34 10.43 5.05
C ILE A 190 -11.27 11.32 4.42
N LEU A 191 -11.15 11.26 3.11
CA LEU A 191 -10.08 11.94 2.39
C LEU A 191 -10.57 13.22 1.70
N THR A 192 -9.83 14.30 1.90
CA THR A 192 -9.90 15.50 1.09
C THR A 192 -8.60 15.63 0.32
N PRO A 193 -8.63 15.48 -1.01
CA PRO A 193 -7.44 15.62 -1.83
C PRO A 193 -6.80 17.00 -1.70
N LEU A 194 -5.47 17.04 -1.62
CA LEU A 194 -4.68 18.27 -1.67
C LEU A 194 -3.83 18.28 -2.95
N PRO A 195 -3.33 19.44 -3.38
CA PRO A 195 -2.34 19.51 -4.45
C PRO A 195 -1.13 18.65 -4.13
N ASP A 196 -0.57 18.00 -5.15
CA ASP A 196 0.64 17.22 -4.98
C ASP A 196 1.83 18.12 -4.60
N LEU A 197 2.62 17.66 -3.64
CA LEU A 197 3.90 18.26 -3.32
C LEU A 197 4.96 17.86 -4.35
N PRO A 198 5.98 18.70 -4.59
CA PRO A 198 7.09 18.32 -5.47
C PRO A 198 7.84 17.11 -4.90
N PRO A 199 8.58 16.36 -5.74
CA PRO A 199 9.38 15.23 -5.29
C PRO A 199 10.52 15.71 -4.37
N LEU A 200 10.30 15.60 -3.06
CA LEU A 200 11.32 15.86 -2.03
C LEU A 200 11.95 14.54 -1.62
N GLN A 201 13.27 14.53 -1.48
CA GLN A 201 14.02 13.35 -1.03
C GLN A 201 13.94 13.21 0.49
N LEU A 202 13.80 11.98 0.96
CA LEU A 202 13.80 11.66 2.38
C LEU A 202 14.50 10.32 2.63
N VAL A 203 15.05 10.19 3.83
CA VAL A 203 15.57 8.96 4.38
C VAL A 203 14.63 8.45 5.46
N LEU A 204 14.42 7.14 5.50
CA LEU A 204 13.62 6.47 6.52
C LEU A 204 14.52 5.50 7.29
N ALA A 205 14.29 5.38 8.60
CA ALA A 205 14.89 4.34 9.41
C ALA A 205 13.90 3.78 10.43
N LYS A 206 13.98 2.48 10.65
CA LYS A 206 13.15 1.76 11.59
C LYS A 206 14.04 0.92 12.52
N PRO A 207 13.93 1.07 13.85
CA PRO A 207 14.59 0.18 14.80
C PRO A 207 13.99 -1.24 14.72
N GLN A 208 14.74 -2.22 15.21
CA GLN A 208 14.29 -3.62 15.25
C GLN A 208 13.26 -3.85 16.37
N MET A 209 12.15 -3.13 16.26
CA MET A 209 11.03 -3.26 17.18
C MET A 209 9.70 -3.07 16.44
N GLU A 210 8.62 -3.42 17.12
CA GLU A 210 7.25 -3.22 16.65
C GLU A 210 6.48 -2.37 17.66
N ILE A 211 5.71 -1.42 17.15
CA ILE A 211 4.80 -0.60 17.95
C ILE A 211 3.36 -0.94 17.59
N SER A 212 2.59 -1.34 18.60
CA SER A 212 1.16 -1.55 18.44
C SER A 212 0.43 -0.22 18.34
N THR A 213 -0.20 0.06 17.21
CA THR A 213 -1.02 1.26 17.01
C THR A 213 -2.06 1.45 18.13
N PRO A 214 -2.86 0.41 18.53
CA PRO A 214 -3.76 0.55 19.67
C PRO A 214 -3.06 0.89 20.98
N TRP A 215 -1.80 0.46 21.19
CA TRP A 215 -1.02 0.84 22.37
C TRP A 215 -0.68 2.33 22.33
N ALA A 216 -0.16 2.83 21.22
CA ALA A 216 0.22 4.24 21.09
C ALA A 216 -0.95 5.19 21.39
N TYR A 217 -2.14 4.90 20.86
CA TYR A 217 -3.34 5.69 21.14
C TYR A 217 -3.78 5.60 22.62
N ARG A 218 -3.74 4.41 23.24
CA ARG A 218 -4.04 4.28 24.68
C ARG A 218 -3.05 5.03 25.58
N GLU A 219 -1.78 5.09 25.21
CA GLU A 219 -0.79 5.88 25.95
C GLU A 219 -0.98 7.38 25.70
N PHE A 220 -1.39 7.77 24.49
CA PHE A 220 -1.77 9.14 24.17
C PHE A 220 -2.93 9.62 25.05
N ASP A 221 -3.97 8.80 25.26
CA ASP A 221 -5.12 9.15 26.11
C ASP A 221 -4.78 9.52 27.56
N LYS A 222 -3.59 9.10 28.02
CA LYS A 222 -3.11 9.42 29.37
C LYS A 222 -2.39 10.77 29.44
N GLN A 223 -2.11 11.40 28.30
CA GLN A 223 -1.39 12.68 28.24
C GLN A 223 -2.29 13.83 28.68
N LYS A 224 -1.74 14.75 29.50
CA LYS A 224 -2.48 15.92 30.01
C LYS A 224 -2.19 17.20 29.25
N ASN A 225 -0.99 17.32 28.71
CA ASN A 225 -0.49 18.54 28.04
C ASN A 225 -0.02 18.16 26.64
N VAL A 226 -0.96 18.09 25.69
CA VAL A 226 -0.66 17.79 24.29
C VAL A 226 -0.37 19.08 23.55
N ILE A 227 0.72 19.12 22.81
CA ILE A 227 1.01 20.19 21.85
C ILE A 227 0.45 19.73 20.50
N HIS A 228 -0.63 20.35 20.06
CA HIS A 228 -1.28 20.02 18.80
C HIS A 228 -0.55 20.68 17.61
N PRO A 229 -0.29 19.95 16.51
CA PRO A 229 0.31 20.51 15.32
C PRO A 229 -0.68 21.42 14.56
N ASP A 230 -0.14 22.42 13.85
CA ASP A 230 -0.92 23.33 13.01
C ASP A 230 -1.32 22.66 11.68
N ILE A 231 -2.28 21.72 11.74
CA ILE A 231 -2.76 21.00 10.56
C ILE A 231 -3.42 21.94 9.54
N ASP A 232 -4.21 22.92 10.01
CA ASP A 232 -4.88 23.87 9.11
C ASP A 232 -3.87 24.75 8.37
N GLY A 233 -2.87 25.27 9.07
CA GLY A 233 -1.77 26.02 8.45
C GLY A 233 -0.93 25.15 7.50
N MET A 234 -0.74 23.86 7.80
CA MET A 234 -0.09 22.92 6.87
C MET A 234 -0.90 22.74 5.59
N VAL A 235 -2.23 22.54 5.70
CA VAL A 235 -3.13 22.43 4.55
C VAL A 235 -3.09 23.69 3.68
N GLN A 236 -3.08 24.87 4.31
CA GLN A 236 -2.94 26.14 3.58
C GLN A 236 -1.59 26.23 2.87
N ALA A 237 -0.49 25.83 3.53
CA ALA A 237 0.85 25.82 2.90
C ALA A 237 0.91 24.86 1.71
N VAL A 238 0.32 23.64 1.81
CA VAL A 238 0.23 22.71 0.68
C VAL A 238 -0.55 23.34 -0.48
N ARG A 239 -1.71 23.96 -0.21
CA ARG A 239 -2.53 24.61 -1.25
C ARG A 239 -1.82 25.79 -1.93
N ALA A 240 -0.97 26.47 -1.19
CA ALA A 240 -0.17 27.59 -1.70
C ALA A 240 1.13 27.14 -2.41
N GLY A 241 1.49 25.85 -2.36
CA GLY A 241 2.78 25.35 -2.83
C GLY A 241 3.98 25.82 -1.98
N ASP A 242 3.72 26.27 -0.74
CA ASP A 242 4.76 26.73 0.20
C ASP A 242 5.42 25.52 0.89
N VAL A 243 6.33 24.86 0.17
CA VAL A 243 7.09 23.71 0.71
C VAL A 243 7.80 24.03 2.02
N PRO A 244 8.55 25.14 2.15
CA PRO A 244 9.14 25.51 3.44
C PRO A 244 8.09 25.67 4.56
N GLY A 245 6.91 26.18 4.24
CA GLY A 245 5.78 26.30 5.17
C GLY A 245 5.24 24.96 5.63
N VAL A 246 5.18 23.96 4.75
CA VAL A 246 4.81 22.58 5.09
C VAL A 246 5.85 21.97 6.02
N LEU A 247 7.13 22.04 5.66
CA LEU A 247 8.23 21.43 6.42
C LEU A 247 8.37 22.00 7.84
N ARG A 248 8.12 23.32 8.00
CA ARG A 248 8.11 23.95 9.34
C ARG A 248 6.95 23.52 10.24
N ARG A 249 5.89 22.93 9.66
CA ARG A 249 4.67 22.51 10.38
C ARG A 249 4.58 21.00 10.59
N LEU A 250 5.65 20.25 10.31
CA LEU A 250 5.66 18.83 10.65
C LEU A 250 5.34 18.66 12.13
N GLY A 251 4.43 17.75 12.44
CA GLY A 251 4.04 17.50 13.82
C GLY A 251 3.21 16.23 13.96
N ASN A 252 3.51 15.43 14.99
CA ASN A 252 2.85 14.16 15.27
C ASN A 252 2.65 14.02 16.78
N VAL A 253 1.40 14.09 17.25
CA VAL A 253 1.06 14.00 18.69
C VAL A 253 1.40 12.64 19.30
N LEU A 254 1.58 11.60 18.51
CA LEU A 254 1.96 10.26 19.00
C LEU A 254 3.48 10.14 19.19
N GLU A 255 4.30 10.95 18.52
CA GLU A 255 5.76 10.85 18.62
C GLU A 255 6.29 11.04 20.07
N PRO A 256 5.89 12.07 20.83
CA PRO A 256 6.37 12.23 22.22
C PRO A 256 6.00 11.04 23.11
N VAL A 257 4.84 10.43 22.84
CA VAL A 257 4.36 9.26 23.59
C VAL A 257 5.22 8.03 23.27
N THR A 258 5.41 7.78 21.97
CA THR A 258 6.12 6.59 21.52
C THR A 258 7.61 6.70 21.79
N ALA A 259 8.25 7.84 21.48
CA ALA A 259 9.66 8.07 21.75
C ALA A 259 9.97 8.14 23.26
N GLY A 260 9.02 8.61 24.08
CA GLY A 260 9.16 8.60 25.53
C GLY A 260 9.19 7.20 26.14
N ALA A 261 8.52 6.24 25.53
CA ALA A 261 8.53 4.83 25.94
C ALA A 261 9.66 4.02 25.26
N HIS A 262 10.15 4.47 24.11
CA HIS A 262 11.14 3.81 23.26
C HIS A 262 12.25 4.80 22.86
N PRO A 263 13.29 4.97 23.68
CA PRO A 263 14.35 5.96 23.47
C PRO A 263 15.08 5.83 22.13
N GLU A 264 15.13 4.62 21.56
CA GLU A 264 15.77 4.32 20.27
C GLU A 264 15.20 5.17 19.12
N ILE A 265 13.94 5.59 19.21
CA ILE A 265 13.30 6.49 18.23
C ILE A 265 13.93 7.87 18.31
N GLY A 266 14.18 8.36 19.53
CA GLY A 266 14.87 9.62 19.79
C GLY A 266 16.32 9.60 19.28
N GLU A 267 17.04 8.51 19.56
CA GLU A 267 18.42 8.31 19.10
C GLU A 267 18.53 8.34 17.58
N ILE A 268 17.66 7.61 16.87
CA ILE A 268 17.60 7.65 15.38
C ILE A 268 17.34 9.07 14.89
N ARG A 269 16.43 9.80 15.53
CA ARG A 269 16.11 11.18 15.17
C ARG A 269 17.33 12.10 15.31
N GLU A 270 18.05 11.98 16.42
CA GLU A 270 19.29 12.75 16.67
C GLU A 270 20.38 12.40 15.66
N ASP A 271 20.58 11.12 15.36
CA ASP A 271 21.53 10.67 14.36
C ASP A 271 21.18 11.22 12.96
N MET A 272 19.93 11.15 12.54
CA MET A 272 19.49 11.71 11.26
C MET A 272 19.78 13.20 11.16
N LEU A 273 19.48 13.96 12.22
CA LEU A 273 19.78 15.41 12.30
C LEU A 273 21.29 15.66 12.20
N ALA A 274 22.09 14.91 12.97
CA ALA A 274 23.55 15.05 12.98
C ALA A 274 24.18 14.76 11.62
N TYR A 275 23.58 13.86 10.86
CA TYR A 275 24.04 13.48 9.52
C TYR A 275 23.46 14.37 8.39
N GLY A 276 22.60 15.34 8.70
CA GLY A 276 22.11 16.37 7.79
C GLY A 276 20.76 16.10 7.15
N ALA A 277 19.91 15.29 7.77
CA ALA A 277 18.48 15.23 7.43
C ALA A 277 17.73 16.26 8.29
N GLU A 278 16.91 17.13 7.67
CA GLU A 278 16.11 18.13 8.37
C GLU A 278 14.93 18.61 7.51
N PRO A 279 13.70 18.68 8.07
CA PRO A 279 13.29 18.25 9.40
C PRO A 279 13.16 16.72 9.52
N VAL A 280 13.15 16.22 10.76
CA VAL A 280 13.04 14.78 11.09
C VAL A 280 11.84 14.55 11.99
N MET A 281 11.05 13.49 11.73
CA MET A 281 9.85 13.15 12.50
C MET A 281 9.51 11.66 12.39
N MET A 282 8.78 11.13 13.39
CA MET A 282 8.21 9.77 13.36
C MET A 282 6.93 9.71 12.51
N SER A 283 6.76 8.65 11.72
CA SER A 283 5.56 8.40 10.90
C SER A 283 4.49 7.60 11.66
N GLY A 284 3.27 8.13 11.70
CA GLY A 284 2.13 7.44 12.32
C GLY A 284 2.36 7.14 13.80
N SER A 285 2.02 5.92 14.24
CA SER A 285 2.32 5.43 15.59
C SER A 285 3.77 4.99 15.77
N GLY A 286 4.60 5.08 14.73
CA GLY A 286 5.98 4.63 14.71
C GLY A 286 6.13 3.13 14.38
N PRO A 287 7.34 2.55 14.56
CA PRO A 287 8.54 3.22 15.05
C PRO A 287 9.39 3.92 13.99
N THR A 288 8.98 3.93 12.70
CA THR A 288 9.77 4.53 11.63
C THR A 288 9.92 6.04 11.83
N VAL A 289 11.16 6.50 11.77
CA VAL A 289 11.54 7.91 11.68
C VAL A 289 11.89 8.23 10.24
N PHE A 290 11.45 9.38 9.75
CA PHE A 290 11.83 9.89 8.44
C PHE A 290 12.43 11.29 8.57
N GLY A 291 13.37 11.62 7.67
CA GLY A 291 13.98 12.94 7.63
C GLY A 291 14.19 13.40 6.19
N PHE A 292 13.84 14.64 5.89
CA PHE A 292 14.07 15.22 4.58
C PHE A 292 15.55 15.49 4.33
N VAL A 293 15.99 15.29 3.10
CA VAL A 293 17.40 15.48 2.72
C VAL A 293 17.49 16.33 1.45
N LYS A 294 18.62 17.00 1.29
CA LYS A 294 18.86 17.90 0.16
C LYS A 294 18.81 17.19 -1.19
N ASN A 295 19.33 15.96 -1.24
CA ASN A 295 19.41 15.15 -2.46
C ASN A 295 19.52 13.67 -2.10
N ARG A 296 19.37 12.82 -3.12
CA ARG A 296 19.42 11.36 -3.00
C ARG A 296 20.77 10.87 -2.45
N GLU A 297 21.88 11.45 -2.87
CA GLU A 297 23.22 11.06 -2.42
C GLU A 297 23.38 11.24 -0.91
N THR A 298 22.90 12.35 -0.35
CA THR A 298 22.87 12.56 1.11
C THR A 298 22.01 11.50 1.79
N GLY A 299 20.84 11.21 1.24
CA GLY A 299 19.95 10.16 1.76
C GLY A 299 20.61 8.78 1.76
N GLU A 300 21.24 8.38 0.66
CA GLU A 300 21.94 7.08 0.55
C GLU A 300 23.10 6.97 1.54
N ARG A 301 23.87 8.04 1.73
CA ARG A 301 24.93 8.09 2.74
C ARG A 301 24.36 7.88 4.15
N ILE A 302 23.28 8.59 4.52
CA ILE A 302 22.64 8.47 5.82
C ILE A 302 22.06 7.06 6.00
N ALA A 303 21.33 6.54 5.00
CA ALA A 303 20.76 5.20 5.03
C ALA A 303 21.84 4.13 5.24
N GLY A 304 22.98 4.24 4.54
CA GLY A 304 24.12 3.33 4.71
C GLY A 304 24.71 3.34 6.13
N ILE A 305 24.81 4.51 6.76
CA ILE A 305 25.24 4.63 8.15
C ILE A 305 24.24 3.94 9.09
N LEU A 306 22.94 4.26 8.94
CA LEU A 306 21.88 3.68 9.77
C LEU A 306 21.77 2.16 9.61
N GLN A 307 21.93 1.63 8.40
CA GLN A 307 21.98 0.19 8.15
C GLN A 307 23.17 -0.47 8.86
N SER A 308 24.31 0.21 8.96
CA SER A 308 25.46 -0.30 9.71
C SER A 308 25.22 -0.41 11.23
N LEU A 309 24.22 0.30 11.73
CA LEU A 309 23.74 0.22 13.11
C LEU A 309 22.61 -0.84 13.29
N CYS A 310 22.47 -1.77 12.36
CA CYS A 310 21.45 -2.84 12.34
C CYS A 310 20.01 -2.32 12.28
N LEU A 311 19.78 -1.18 11.62
CA LEU A 311 18.44 -0.63 11.38
C LEU A 311 17.95 -1.00 9.97
N GLU A 312 16.63 -1.10 9.79
CA GLU A 312 16.05 -1.03 8.45
C GLU A 312 16.10 0.43 8.00
N ALA A 313 16.77 0.73 6.89
CA ALA A 313 16.83 2.09 6.35
C ALA A 313 16.72 2.09 4.83
N ALA A 314 16.06 3.12 4.30
CA ALA A 314 15.84 3.31 2.86
C ALA A 314 15.76 4.80 2.50
N VAL A 315 16.03 5.09 1.23
CA VAL A 315 15.79 6.42 0.65
C VAL A 315 14.52 6.37 -0.18
N ALA A 316 13.71 7.40 -0.08
CA ALA A 316 12.49 7.57 -0.84
C ALA A 316 12.33 9.03 -1.29
N GLU A 317 11.31 9.27 -2.10
CA GLU A 317 10.86 10.61 -2.47
C GLU A 317 9.33 10.70 -2.36
N LEU A 318 8.81 11.92 -2.24
CA LEU A 318 7.37 12.14 -2.28
C LEU A 318 6.85 11.80 -3.68
N VAL A 319 5.71 11.12 -3.75
CA VAL A 319 5.05 10.79 -5.02
C VAL A 319 3.65 11.39 -5.07
N GLY A 320 3.29 11.89 -6.24
CA GLY A 320 1.98 12.48 -6.51
C GLY A 320 0.87 11.44 -6.63
N ARG A 321 -0.35 11.95 -6.86
CA ARG A 321 -1.54 11.13 -7.03
C ARG A 321 -1.43 10.25 -8.28
N ARG A 322 -1.97 9.04 -8.18
CA ARG A 322 -2.07 8.10 -9.31
C ARG A 322 -3.34 8.31 -10.10
N SER A 323 -3.25 8.11 -11.41
CA SER A 323 -4.42 7.75 -12.23
C SER A 323 -4.77 6.26 -11.98
N VAL A 324 -6.02 6.00 -11.64
CA VAL A 324 -6.55 4.64 -11.41
C VAL A 324 -7.18 4.12 -12.69
#